data_2236c81d3da4101bc73cffcce916ea92
#
_entry.id   2236c81d3da4101bc73cffcce916ea92
#
_cell.length_a   1.000
_cell.length_b   1.000
_cell.length_c   1.000
_cell.angle_alpha   90.00
_cell.angle_beta   90.00
_cell.angle_gamma   90.00
#
_symmetry.space_group_name_H-M   'P 1'
#
loop_
_entity.id
_entity.type
_entity.pdbx_description
1 polymer ?
#
loop_
_entity_poly.entity_id
_entity_poly.type
_entity_poly.pdbx_seq_one_letter_code
_entity_poly.pdbx_strand_id
1 'polypeptide(L)'
;RPGCGHQPLHQVHARGLHEEFGAPVSIPRLYNGYGPRDNFDRATSHVIPALIRRASEATDHLTIWGDGLQTRSFLYVTDFVEGILKVAECSADAEAVNIGTDEEISIAELARLIINQVNPDLEIRHDLSKPSGQPRRGGDLRKARALGFSAAVPIQEGIARTVAWYKENPPA
;
A
#
# COMPACT_ATOMS: atom_id res chain seq x y z
N ARG A 1 -9.29 24.12 8.36
CA ARG A 1 -9.46 22.90 9.18
C ARG A 1 -8.95 21.73 8.34
N PRO A 2 -8.02 20.88 8.82
CA PRO A 2 -7.66 19.67 8.11
C PRO A 2 -8.92 18.81 7.97
N GLY A 3 -9.19 18.29 6.76
CA GLY A 3 -10.43 17.65 6.40
C GLY A 3 -10.80 16.54 7.38
N CYS A 4 -12.04 16.57 7.87
CA CYS A 4 -12.67 15.45 8.55
C CYS A 4 -12.73 14.29 7.57
N GLY A 5 -11.72 13.41 7.60
CA GLY A 5 -11.79 12.16 6.89
C GLY A 5 -13.03 11.42 7.37
N HIS A 6 -13.92 11.08 6.45
CA HIS A 6 -15.08 10.25 6.75
C HIS A 6 -14.58 8.98 7.45
N GLN A 7 -14.92 8.81 8.73
CA GLN A 7 -14.63 7.55 9.40
C GLN A 7 -15.54 6.49 8.76
N PRO A 8 -15.00 5.35 8.33
CA PRO A 8 -15.83 4.28 7.82
C PRO A 8 -16.87 3.86 8.84
N LEU A 9 -18.11 3.59 8.41
CA LEU A 9 -19.24 3.28 9.28
C LEU A 9 -18.92 2.18 10.32
N HIS A 10 -18.17 1.15 9.92
CA HIS A 10 -17.74 0.08 10.82
C HIS A 10 -16.87 0.56 12.00
N GLN A 11 -16.07 1.62 11.83
CA GLN A 11 -15.28 2.19 12.94
C GLN A 11 -16.17 2.95 13.94
N VAL A 12 -17.23 3.60 13.46
CA VAL A 12 -18.22 4.26 14.32
C VAL A 12 -18.97 3.21 15.13
N HIS A 13 -19.41 2.12 14.53
CA HIS A 13 -20.07 1.01 15.23
C HIS A 13 -19.14 0.35 16.25
N ALA A 14 -17.89 0.11 15.88
CA ALA A 14 -16.89 -0.49 16.76
C ALA A 14 -16.66 0.37 18.02
N ARG A 15 -16.57 1.70 17.87
CA ARG A 15 -16.49 2.63 19.00
C ARG A 15 -17.75 2.62 19.85
N GLY A 16 -18.92 2.64 19.24
CA GLY A 16 -20.20 2.56 19.96
C GLY A 16 -20.29 1.30 20.83
N LEU A 17 -19.84 0.14 20.32
CA LEU A 17 -19.79 -1.10 21.12
C LEU A 17 -18.82 -0.99 22.30
N HIS A 18 -17.66 -0.34 22.11
CA HIS A 18 -16.72 -0.12 23.20
C HIS A 18 -17.30 0.83 24.27
N GLU A 19 -17.85 1.96 23.86
CA GLU A 19 -18.41 3.00 24.75
C GLU A 19 -19.63 2.50 25.52
N GLU A 20 -20.51 1.73 24.87
CA GLU A 20 -21.79 1.28 25.48
C GLU A 20 -21.63 0.02 26.33
N PHE A 21 -20.80 -0.95 25.87
CA PHE A 21 -20.71 -2.27 26.48
C PHE A 21 -19.33 -2.59 27.08
N GLY A 22 -18.36 -1.67 26.98
CA GLY A 22 -16.99 -1.93 27.42
C GLY A 22 -16.28 -3.04 26.62
N ALA A 23 -16.77 -3.36 25.43
CA ALA A 23 -16.17 -4.39 24.60
C ALA A 23 -14.74 -4.01 24.19
N PRO A 24 -13.74 -4.92 24.29
CA PRO A 24 -12.40 -4.65 23.79
C PRO A 24 -12.42 -4.59 22.26
N VAL A 25 -12.01 -3.45 21.68
CA VAL A 25 -12.03 -3.23 20.24
C VAL A 25 -10.71 -2.66 19.77
N SER A 26 -10.09 -3.31 18.79
CA SER A 26 -8.88 -2.86 18.10
C SER A 26 -9.23 -2.37 16.69
N ILE A 27 -8.73 -1.19 16.28
CA ILE A 27 -9.05 -0.60 14.98
C ILE A 27 -7.77 -0.30 14.18
N PRO A 28 -7.16 -1.30 13.50
CA PRO A 28 -6.05 -1.05 12.58
C PRO A 28 -6.56 -0.36 11.30
N ARG A 29 -5.92 0.75 10.90
CA ARG A 29 -6.11 1.42 9.62
C ARG A 29 -4.92 1.15 8.72
N LEU A 30 -5.12 0.38 7.70
CA LEU A 30 -4.07 -0.14 6.85
C LEU A 30 -3.84 0.76 5.63
N TYR A 31 -2.56 1.02 5.30
CA TYR A 31 -2.16 1.84 4.15
C TYR A 31 -1.48 0.98 3.09
N ASN A 32 -2.00 1.02 1.85
CA ASN A 32 -1.41 0.51 0.61
C ASN A 32 -0.58 -0.78 0.78
N GLY A 33 -1.22 -1.85 1.25
CA GLY A 33 -0.60 -3.17 1.31
C GLY A 33 -0.31 -3.73 -0.08
N TYR A 34 0.78 -4.48 -0.24
CA TYR A 34 1.14 -5.18 -1.47
C TYR A 34 1.95 -6.44 -1.17
N GLY A 35 2.03 -7.36 -2.12
CA GLY A 35 2.84 -8.58 -1.99
C GLY A 35 2.39 -9.73 -2.87
N PRO A 36 2.96 -10.93 -2.68
CA PRO A 36 2.49 -12.17 -3.29
C PRO A 36 0.99 -12.39 -3.06
N ARG A 37 0.30 -12.92 -4.07
CA ARG A 37 -1.16 -13.17 -4.07
C ARG A 37 -2.03 -11.92 -4.05
N ASP A 38 -1.48 -10.74 -4.35
CA ASP A 38 -2.26 -9.53 -4.59
C ASP A 38 -3.18 -9.73 -5.82
N ASN A 39 -4.13 -8.82 -5.99
CA ASN A 39 -5.02 -8.83 -7.15
C ASN A 39 -4.32 -8.22 -8.38
N PHE A 40 -3.97 -9.07 -9.36
CA PHE A 40 -3.35 -8.67 -10.62
C PHE A 40 -4.37 -8.49 -11.78
N ASP A 41 -5.67 -8.50 -11.52
CA ASP A 41 -6.70 -8.28 -12.54
C ASP A 41 -6.59 -6.91 -13.22
N ARG A 42 -6.89 -6.86 -14.53
CA ARG A 42 -6.71 -5.65 -15.35
C ARG A 42 -7.58 -4.46 -14.95
N ALA A 43 -8.76 -4.73 -14.43
CA ALA A 43 -9.76 -3.70 -14.14
C ALA A 43 -9.73 -3.25 -12.67
N THR A 44 -9.32 -4.13 -11.76
CA THR A 44 -9.50 -3.95 -10.30
C THR A 44 -8.22 -3.94 -9.49
N SER A 45 -7.05 -4.17 -10.12
CA SER A 45 -5.76 -4.19 -9.44
C SER A 45 -5.32 -2.82 -8.93
N HIS A 46 -4.62 -2.83 -7.79
CA HIS A 46 -3.91 -1.65 -7.25
C HIS A 46 -2.64 -1.34 -8.06
N VAL A 47 -1.98 -0.21 -7.73
CA VAL A 47 -0.89 0.35 -8.54
C VAL A 47 0.31 -0.61 -8.68
N ILE A 48 0.78 -1.27 -7.63
CA ILE A 48 1.93 -2.19 -7.70
C ILE A 48 1.62 -3.40 -8.56
N PRO A 49 0.57 -4.21 -8.31
CA PRO A 49 0.26 -5.35 -9.16
C PRO A 49 -0.08 -4.93 -10.60
N ALA A 50 -0.73 -3.78 -10.81
CA ALA A 50 -0.98 -3.26 -12.16
C ALA A 50 0.31 -2.93 -12.93
N LEU A 51 1.29 -2.29 -12.26
CA LEU A 51 2.58 -1.96 -12.88
C LEU A 51 3.40 -3.22 -13.17
N ILE A 52 3.45 -4.20 -12.25
CA ILE A 52 4.14 -5.48 -12.45
C ILE A 52 3.57 -6.20 -13.67
N ARG A 53 2.25 -6.38 -13.74
CA ARG A 53 1.60 -7.03 -14.87
C ARG A 53 1.89 -6.29 -16.18
N ARG A 54 1.67 -4.97 -16.22
CA ARG A 54 1.87 -4.16 -17.44
C ARG A 54 3.33 -4.16 -17.87
N ALA A 55 4.29 -4.12 -16.97
CA ALA A 55 5.71 -4.27 -17.30
C ALA A 55 6.03 -5.66 -17.86
N SER A 56 5.38 -6.72 -17.33
CA SER A 56 5.56 -8.08 -17.83
C SER A 56 4.95 -8.32 -19.21
N GLU A 57 3.88 -7.59 -19.55
CA GLU A 57 3.21 -7.67 -20.85
C GLU A 57 3.82 -6.71 -21.91
N ALA A 58 4.62 -5.73 -21.49
CA ALA A 58 5.17 -4.70 -22.35
C ALA A 58 6.39 -5.20 -23.14
N THR A 59 6.52 -4.70 -24.39
CA THR A 59 7.65 -5.01 -25.28
C THR A 59 8.68 -3.89 -25.36
N ASP A 60 8.26 -2.62 -25.27
CA ASP A 60 9.09 -1.44 -25.51
C ASP A 60 8.97 -0.38 -24.39
N HIS A 61 7.78 -0.16 -23.85
CA HIS A 61 7.59 0.87 -22.83
C HIS A 61 6.50 0.55 -21.81
N LEU A 62 6.65 1.10 -20.59
CA LEU A 62 5.64 1.14 -19.54
C LEU A 62 5.06 2.56 -19.46
N THR A 63 3.77 2.72 -19.77
CA THR A 63 3.09 4.02 -19.61
C THR A 63 2.63 4.20 -18.17
N ILE A 64 2.94 5.34 -17.54
CA ILE A 64 2.40 5.76 -16.25
C ILE A 64 1.53 7.02 -16.41
N TRP A 65 0.51 7.17 -15.55
CA TRP A 65 -0.41 8.29 -15.61
C TRP A 65 0.15 9.53 -14.93
N GLY A 66 -0.01 10.68 -15.58
CA GLY A 66 0.52 11.96 -15.11
C GLY A 66 2.03 12.03 -15.21
N ASP A 67 2.62 12.93 -14.43
CA ASP A 67 4.07 13.16 -14.37
C ASP A 67 4.84 12.13 -13.52
N GLY A 68 4.13 11.30 -12.76
CA GLY A 68 4.71 10.29 -11.89
C GLY A 68 5.35 10.83 -10.61
N LEU A 69 5.23 12.13 -10.33
CA LEU A 69 5.86 12.78 -9.15
C LEU A 69 5.07 12.55 -7.85
N GLN A 70 3.81 12.13 -7.94
CA GLN A 70 3.00 11.85 -6.75
C GLN A 70 3.63 10.73 -5.92
N THR A 71 3.75 10.95 -4.60
CA THR A 71 4.37 9.99 -3.67
C THR A 71 3.34 9.16 -2.92
N ARG A 72 3.72 7.94 -2.62
CA ARG A 72 2.95 6.97 -1.82
C ARG A 72 3.91 6.19 -0.92
N SER A 73 3.38 5.72 0.20
CA SER A 73 4.01 4.68 0.98
C SER A 73 3.31 3.35 0.74
N PHE A 74 4.08 2.26 0.66
CA PHE A 74 3.57 0.92 0.42
C PHE A 74 4.11 -0.02 1.48
N LEU A 75 3.23 -0.80 2.10
CA LEU A 75 3.57 -1.73 3.18
C LEU A 75 3.55 -3.16 2.65
N TYR A 76 4.67 -3.88 2.82
CA TYR A 76 4.74 -5.26 2.38
C TYR A 76 3.83 -6.15 3.22
N VAL A 77 3.28 -7.21 2.63
CA VAL A 77 2.20 -8.03 3.21
C VAL A 77 2.57 -8.66 4.56
N THR A 78 3.83 -9.03 4.81
CA THR A 78 4.25 -9.58 6.11
C THR A 78 4.18 -8.53 7.21
N ASP A 79 4.68 -7.32 6.95
CA ASP A 79 4.62 -6.20 7.88
C ASP A 79 3.16 -5.75 8.09
N PHE A 80 2.34 -5.86 7.05
CA PHE A 80 0.90 -5.59 7.11
C PHE A 80 0.20 -6.50 8.12
N VAL A 81 0.50 -7.82 8.06
CA VAL A 81 -0.04 -8.81 9.01
C VAL A 81 0.49 -8.58 10.41
N GLU A 82 1.80 -8.34 10.56
CA GLU A 82 2.41 -8.05 11.86
C GLU A 82 1.80 -6.81 12.52
N GLY A 83 1.57 -5.74 11.74
CA GLY A 83 0.92 -4.54 12.22
C GLY A 83 -0.51 -4.80 12.73
N ILE A 84 -1.30 -5.62 12.03
CA ILE A 84 -2.64 -6.02 12.49
C ILE A 84 -2.56 -6.77 13.81
N LEU A 85 -1.70 -7.78 13.91
CA LEU A 85 -1.52 -8.58 15.13
C LEU A 85 -1.08 -7.71 16.29
N LYS A 86 -0.13 -6.80 16.06
CA LYS A 86 0.37 -5.88 17.08
C LYS A 86 -0.72 -4.97 17.64
N VAL A 87 -1.59 -4.43 16.76
CA VAL A 87 -2.73 -3.60 17.22
C VAL A 87 -3.75 -4.46 17.95
N ALA A 88 -4.02 -5.67 17.49
CA ALA A 88 -4.96 -6.58 18.16
C ALA A 88 -4.51 -6.98 19.56
N GLU A 89 -3.18 -7.15 19.76
CA GLU A 89 -2.61 -7.54 21.06
C GLU A 89 -2.47 -6.37 22.04
N CYS A 90 -2.20 -5.15 21.53
CA CYS A 90 -1.76 -4.02 22.36
C CYS A 90 -2.78 -2.87 22.46
N SER A 91 -3.88 -2.87 21.71
CA SER A 91 -4.89 -1.81 21.70
C SER A 91 -6.29 -2.42 21.79
N ALA A 92 -7.07 -1.98 22.80
CA ALA A 92 -8.42 -2.47 23.05
C ALA A 92 -9.40 -1.31 23.34
N ASP A 93 -8.97 -0.07 23.07
CA ASP A 93 -9.61 1.19 23.46
C ASP A 93 -10.49 1.81 22.36
N ALA A 94 -10.75 1.06 21.29
CA ALA A 94 -11.46 1.51 20.08
C ALA A 94 -10.82 2.73 19.41
N GLU A 95 -9.56 3.05 19.73
CA GLU A 95 -8.80 4.09 19.05
C GLU A 95 -8.15 3.56 17.79
N ALA A 96 -8.30 4.32 16.69
CA ALA A 96 -7.73 3.91 15.41
C ALA A 96 -6.21 4.07 15.39
N VAL A 97 -5.51 3.02 14.94
CA VAL A 97 -4.06 2.99 14.76
C VAL A 97 -3.72 2.83 13.27
N ASN A 98 -3.04 3.82 12.70
CA ASN A 98 -2.59 3.74 11.31
C ASN A 98 -1.39 2.80 11.21
N ILE A 99 -1.47 1.80 10.33
CA ILE A 99 -0.40 0.85 10.03
C ILE A 99 0.13 1.12 8.61
N GLY A 100 1.42 1.41 8.52
CA GLY A 100 2.08 1.81 7.28
C GLY A 100 3.59 1.95 7.47
N THR A 101 4.26 2.57 6.51
CA THR A 101 5.68 2.91 6.56
C THR A 101 5.90 4.39 6.28
N ASP A 102 7.01 4.94 6.78
CA ASP A 102 7.47 6.30 6.41
C ASP A 102 8.23 6.32 5.09
N GLU A 103 8.60 5.16 4.56
CA GLU A 103 9.26 5.08 3.27
C GLU A 103 8.27 5.52 2.18
N GLU A 104 8.51 6.69 1.60
CA GLU A 104 7.72 7.24 0.51
C GLU A 104 8.50 7.10 -0.80
N ILE A 105 7.79 6.74 -1.86
CA ILE A 105 8.35 6.60 -3.20
C ILE A 105 7.42 7.27 -4.21
N SER A 106 7.99 7.94 -5.22
CA SER A 106 7.22 8.46 -6.35
C SER A 106 6.76 7.31 -7.26
N ILE A 107 5.66 7.52 -8.00
CA ILE A 107 5.17 6.50 -8.94
C ILE A 107 6.19 6.27 -10.08
N ALA A 108 6.95 7.29 -10.48
CA ALA A 108 8.00 7.13 -11.47
C ALA A 108 9.17 6.27 -10.95
N GLU A 109 9.62 6.47 -9.71
CA GLU A 109 10.65 5.64 -9.07
C GLU A 109 10.16 4.20 -8.86
N LEU A 110 8.91 4.03 -8.42
CA LEU A 110 8.28 2.71 -8.28
C LEU A 110 8.24 1.97 -9.62
N ALA A 111 7.83 2.65 -10.70
CA ALA A 111 7.82 2.06 -12.05
C ALA A 111 9.23 1.64 -12.47
N ARG A 112 10.25 2.45 -12.19
CA ARG A 112 11.65 2.11 -12.48
C ARG A 112 12.13 0.91 -11.69
N LEU A 113 11.80 0.80 -10.40
CA LEU A 113 12.12 -0.38 -9.59
C LEU A 113 11.50 -1.65 -10.18
N ILE A 114 10.24 -1.58 -10.61
CA ILE A 114 9.53 -2.72 -11.20
C ILE A 114 10.14 -3.09 -12.55
N ILE A 115 10.41 -2.12 -13.44
CA ILE A 115 11.06 -2.34 -14.73
C ILE A 115 12.39 -3.07 -14.54
N ASN A 116 13.23 -2.62 -13.62
CA ASN A 116 14.54 -3.24 -13.34
C ASN A 116 14.43 -4.72 -12.93
N GLN A 117 13.31 -5.13 -12.34
CA GLN A 117 13.06 -6.53 -11.93
C GLN A 117 12.38 -7.38 -13.01
N VAL A 118 11.65 -6.75 -13.93
CA VAL A 118 10.84 -7.44 -14.95
C VAL A 118 11.57 -7.47 -16.30
N ASN A 119 11.86 -6.30 -16.84
CA ASN A 119 12.54 -6.10 -18.12
C ASN A 119 13.24 -4.72 -18.12
N PRO A 120 14.56 -4.65 -17.85
CA PRO A 120 15.31 -3.40 -17.75
C PRO A 120 15.35 -2.54 -19.02
N ASP A 121 15.06 -3.12 -20.18
CA ASP A 121 15.09 -2.42 -21.47
C ASP A 121 13.83 -1.57 -21.73
N LEU A 122 12.80 -1.68 -20.88
CA LEU A 122 11.58 -0.89 -21.03
C LEU A 122 11.81 0.60 -20.72
N GLU A 123 11.27 1.45 -21.59
CA GLU A 123 11.20 2.89 -21.34
C GLU A 123 9.99 3.25 -20.47
N ILE A 124 10.09 4.30 -19.66
CA ILE A 124 8.92 4.90 -18.98
C ILE A 124 8.36 6.00 -19.88
N ARG A 125 7.07 5.93 -20.21
CA ARG A 125 6.32 6.98 -20.90
C ARG A 125 5.26 7.57 -19.98
N HIS A 126 5.08 8.89 -20.03
CA HIS A 126 4.14 9.63 -19.21
C HIS A 126 2.88 9.98 -20.02
N ASP A 127 1.71 9.55 -19.55
CA ASP A 127 0.43 9.99 -20.10
C ASP A 127 -0.10 11.18 -19.31
N LEU A 128 0.28 12.39 -19.75
CA LEU A 128 -0.12 13.65 -19.11
C LEU A 128 -1.60 14.00 -19.32
N SER A 129 -2.33 13.26 -20.16
CA SER A 129 -3.78 13.42 -20.32
C SER A 129 -4.58 12.84 -19.14
N LYS A 130 -3.93 11.99 -18.32
CA LYS A 130 -4.52 11.34 -17.15
C LYS A 130 -4.18 12.10 -15.87
N PRO A 131 -5.10 12.13 -14.88
CA PRO A 131 -4.86 12.81 -13.63
C PRO A 131 -3.76 12.12 -12.80
N SER A 132 -2.86 12.91 -12.19
CA SER A 132 -1.83 12.41 -11.27
C SER A 132 -2.41 11.98 -9.90
N GLY A 133 -3.64 12.40 -9.57
CA GLY A 133 -4.23 12.17 -8.25
C GLY A 133 -3.65 13.09 -7.16
N GLN A 134 -3.77 12.68 -5.90
CA GLN A 134 -3.23 13.46 -4.78
C GLN A 134 -1.70 13.48 -4.82
N PRO A 135 -1.03 14.64 -4.64
CA PRO A 135 0.43 14.74 -4.69
C PRO A 135 1.13 13.83 -3.67
N ARG A 136 0.62 13.79 -2.44
CA ARG A 136 1.16 12.98 -1.35
C ARG A 136 0.02 12.30 -0.56
N ARG A 137 0.22 11.04 -0.19
CA ARG A 137 -0.71 10.30 0.67
C ARG A 137 0.10 9.45 1.66
N GLY A 138 0.14 9.88 2.92
CA GLY A 138 0.76 9.19 4.05
C GLY A 138 -0.13 9.28 5.28
N GLY A 139 0.14 8.47 6.28
CA GLY A 139 -0.56 8.45 7.58
C GLY A 139 0.35 8.89 8.73
N ASP A 140 -0.26 9.32 9.83
CA ASP A 140 0.46 9.51 11.09
C ASP A 140 0.67 8.14 11.75
N LEU A 141 1.92 7.72 11.87
CA LEU A 141 2.33 6.40 12.39
C LEU A 141 2.78 6.43 13.86
N ARG A 142 2.65 7.57 14.57
CA ARG A 142 3.12 7.71 15.96
C ARG A 142 2.51 6.68 16.90
N LYS A 143 1.19 6.40 16.78
CA LYS A 143 0.51 5.39 17.59
C LYS A 143 1.06 3.99 17.32
N ALA A 144 1.25 3.60 16.06
CA ALA A 144 1.81 2.29 15.72
C ALA A 144 3.21 2.10 16.32
N ARG A 145 4.07 3.12 16.22
CA ARG A 145 5.40 3.10 16.84
C ARG A 145 5.35 2.98 18.37
N ALA A 146 4.42 3.68 19.01
CA ALA A 146 4.23 3.57 20.47
C ALA A 146 3.81 2.16 20.90
N LEU A 147 3.12 1.41 20.02
CA LEU A 147 2.81 -0.01 20.23
C LEU A 147 3.98 -0.94 19.85
N GLY A 148 5.12 -0.40 19.39
CA GLY A 148 6.29 -1.17 19.01
C GLY A 148 6.25 -1.73 17.57
N PHE A 149 5.37 -1.21 16.70
CA PHE A 149 5.36 -1.57 15.29
C PHE A 149 6.30 -0.69 14.48
N SER A 150 7.08 -1.32 13.60
CA SER A 150 7.90 -0.69 12.56
C SER A 150 7.97 -1.60 11.35
N ALA A 151 7.74 -1.06 10.15
CA ALA A 151 7.92 -1.81 8.92
C ALA A 151 9.38 -2.28 8.78
N ALA A 152 9.58 -3.55 8.46
CA ALA A 152 10.90 -4.20 8.38
C ALA A 152 11.36 -4.46 6.93
N VAL A 153 10.41 -4.61 5.99
CA VAL A 153 10.74 -4.95 4.60
C VAL A 153 10.82 -3.69 3.74
N PRO A 154 12.02 -3.32 3.23
CA PRO A 154 12.19 -2.18 2.32
C PRO A 154 11.42 -2.39 1.02
N ILE A 155 10.99 -1.29 0.37
CA ILE A 155 10.19 -1.36 -0.88
C ILE A 155 10.91 -2.15 -1.98
N GLN A 156 12.23 -2.01 -2.12
CA GLN A 156 13.03 -2.70 -3.14
C GLN A 156 12.94 -4.22 -2.97
N GLU A 157 13.07 -4.70 -1.73
CA GLU A 157 13.00 -6.12 -1.40
C GLU A 157 11.57 -6.66 -1.60
N GLY A 158 10.56 -5.94 -1.11
CA GLY A 158 9.16 -6.33 -1.28
C GLY A 158 8.75 -6.41 -2.75
N ILE A 159 9.20 -5.46 -3.59
CA ILE A 159 8.96 -5.51 -5.05
C ILE A 159 9.64 -6.72 -5.67
N ALA A 160 10.91 -7.00 -5.34
CA ALA A 160 11.63 -8.15 -5.87
C ALA A 160 10.91 -9.48 -5.55
N ARG A 161 10.47 -9.66 -4.29
CA ARG A 161 9.70 -10.83 -3.85
C ARG A 161 8.35 -10.95 -4.57
N THR A 162 7.65 -9.83 -4.77
CA THR A 162 6.35 -9.82 -5.44
C THR A 162 6.47 -10.13 -6.92
N VAL A 163 7.49 -9.59 -7.61
CA VAL A 163 7.77 -9.88 -9.02
C VAL A 163 8.17 -11.33 -9.21
N ALA A 164 9.03 -11.89 -8.33
CA ALA A 164 9.42 -13.31 -8.38
C ALA A 164 8.19 -14.21 -8.28
N TRP A 165 7.31 -13.95 -7.30
CA TRP A 165 6.06 -14.69 -7.16
C TRP A 165 5.15 -14.58 -8.40
N TYR A 166 5.01 -13.38 -8.98
CA TYR A 166 4.19 -13.16 -10.18
C TYR A 166 4.71 -13.95 -11.39
N LYS A 167 6.04 -14.02 -11.58
CA LYS A 167 6.66 -14.80 -12.66
C LYS A 167 6.39 -16.31 -12.54
N GLU A 168 6.31 -16.82 -11.32
CA GLU A 168 6.00 -18.23 -11.02
C GLU A 168 4.50 -18.54 -11.07
N ASN A 169 3.64 -17.53 -10.91
CA ASN A 169 2.19 -17.66 -10.83
C ASN A 169 1.48 -16.65 -11.76
N PRO A 170 1.73 -16.72 -13.09
CA PRO A 170 1.09 -15.79 -14.01
C PRO A 170 -0.43 -15.96 -13.98
N PRO A 171 -1.22 -14.87 -14.06
CA PRO A 171 -2.66 -15.00 -14.19
C PRO A 171 -3.01 -15.71 -15.49
N ALA A 172 -4.07 -16.53 -15.44
CA ALA A 172 -4.58 -17.25 -16.60
C ALA A 172 -5.16 -16.30 -17.66
#